data_c7086961bfb076061a2627a7df9d9dc9
#
_entry.id   c7086961bfb076061a2627a7df9d9dc9
#
_cell.length_a   1.000
_cell.length_b   1.000
_cell.length_c   1.000
_cell.angle_alpha   90.00
_cell.angle_beta   90.00
_cell.angle_gamma   90.00
#
_symmetry.space_group_name_H-M   'P 1'
#
loop_
_entity.id
_entity.type
_entity.pdbx_description
1 polymer ?
#
loop_
_entity_poly.entity_id
_entity_poly.type
_entity_poly.pdbx_seq_one_letter_code
_entity_poly.pdbx_strand_id
1 'polypeptide(L)'
;PLEVAEIKARFNMDKPVWVQYFFWLRGIFQGDFGWSGVSAAPVSEVFPNKLAATMELALSAGIVALFLGISLGTYAGARLNRLPDHITRIISVSGASLPNFWFGILLLIVFWANLGIAPIGRSDAMLFGSIAHPTGLYTVDALLAGNLKAFWDAIWHLILPAITLGFGATAIIARMMRSALVEELQQDYVDAARAKGLAERIVLKRHA
;
A
#
# COMPACT_ATOMS: atom_id res chain seq x y z
N PRO A 1 29.32 -20.41 26.99
CA PRO A 1 29.39 -21.74 26.33
C PRO A 1 28.14 -22.58 26.65
N LEU A 2 27.60 -22.55 27.87
CA LEU A 2 26.40 -23.30 28.29
C LEU A 2 25.13 -22.79 27.57
N GLU A 3 24.93 -21.48 27.48
CA GLU A 3 23.79 -20.87 26.75
C GLU A 3 23.72 -21.26 25.29
N VAL A 4 24.85 -21.35 24.61
CA VAL A 4 24.88 -21.76 23.19
C VAL A 4 24.52 -23.23 23.01
N ALA A 5 24.92 -24.09 23.94
CA ALA A 5 24.56 -25.50 23.91
C ALA A 5 23.05 -25.71 24.20
N GLU A 6 22.48 -24.96 25.13
CA GLU A 6 21.05 -24.96 25.45
C GLU A 6 20.21 -24.45 24.26
N ILE A 7 20.63 -23.37 23.59
CA ILE A 7 19.99 -22.85 22.40
C ILE A 7 20.02 -23.89 21.27
N LYS A 8 21.19 -24.52 21.03
CA LYS A 8 21.32 -25.56 20.02
C LYS A 8 20.40 -26.77 20.28
N ALA A 9 20.33 -27.22 21.52
CA ALA A 9 19.46 -28.33 21.93
C ALA A 9 17.97 -27.93 21.79
N ARG A 10 17.58 -26.73 22.22
CA ARG A 10 16.21 -26.23 22.15
C ARG A 10 15.68 -26.16 20.71
N PHE A 11 16.52 -25.77 19.76
CA PHE A 11 16.15 -25.65 18.35
C PHE A 11 16.57 -26.86 17.51
N ASN A 12 17.00 -27.98 18.14
CA ASN A 12 17.47 -29.20 17.48
C ASN A 12 18.59 -28.95 16.43
N MET A 13 19.41 -27.91 16.65
CA MET A 13 20.50 -27.54 15.72
C MET A 13 21.66 -28.53 15.71
N ASP A 14 21.68 -29.47 16.64
CA ASP A 14 22.58 -30.61 16.73
C ASP A 14 22.19 -31.76 15.78
N LYS A 15 20.98 -31.74 15.22
CA LYS A 15 20.45 -32.81 14.36
C LYS A 15 20.67 -32.49 12.88
N PRO A 16 20.63 -33.53 11.99
CA PRO A 16 20.67 -33.30 10.54
C PRO A 16 19.58 -32.35 10.06
N VAL A 17 19.88 -31.54 9.03
CA VAL A 17 18.99 -30.44 8.53
C VAL A 17 17.58 -30.95 8.18
N TRP A 18 17.46 -32.15 7.60
CA TRP A 18 16.15 -32.74 7.28
C TRP A 18 15.33 -33.07 8.53
N VAL A 19 15.97 -33.43 9.65
CA VAL A 19 15.30 -33.65 10.94
C VAL A 19 14.84 -32.31 11.52
N GLN A 20 15.69 -31.27 11.48
CA GLN A 20 15.34 -29.92 11.90
C GLN A 20 14.12 -29.41 11.13
N TYR A 21 14.06 -29.62 9.80
CA TYR A 21 12.94 -29.24 8.96
C TYR A 21 11.62 -29.90 9.40
N PHE A 22 11.63 -31.22 9.68
CA PHE A 22 10.43 -31.91 10.13
C PHE A 22 9.96 -31.44 11.53
N PHE A 23 10.87 -31.16 12.45
CA PHE A 23 10.51 -30.59 13.75
C PHE A 23 9.91 -29.19 13.62
N TRP A 24 10.51 -28.35 12.81
CA TRP A 24 10.00 -27.01 12.49
C TRP A 24 8.62 -27.08 11.83
N LEU A 25 8.44 -27.92 10.82
CA LEU A 25 7.16 -28.11 10.15
C LEU A 25 6.07 -28.58 11.11
N ARG A 26 6.39 -29.54 11.97
CA ARG A 26 5.49 -30.00 13.02
C ARG A 26 5.12 -28.87 13.99
N GLY A 27 6.07 -28.02 14.36
CA GLY A 27 5.84 -26.85 15.21
C GLY A 27 4.81 -25.90 14.58
N ILE A 28 4.94 -25.61 13.26
CA ILE A 28 3.99 -24.77 12.53
C ILE A 28 2.55 -25.33 12.64
N PHE A 29 2.36 -26.63 12.43
CA PHE A 29 1.03 -27.26 12.57
C PHE A 29 0.48 -27.24 13.99
N GLN A 30 1.34 -27.05 15.00
CA GLN A 30 0.97 -26.90 16.41
C GLN A 30 0.80 -25.43 16.83
N GLY A 31 0.99 -24.47 15.90
CA GLY A 31 0.91 -23.03 16.17
C GLY A 31 2.21 -22.43 16.72
N ASP A 32 3.29 -23.21 16.78
CA ASP A 32 4.62 -22.72 17.17
C ASP A 32 5.38 -22.27 15.91
N PHE A 33 5.35 -20.96 15.64
CA PHE A 33 6.08 -20.33 14.54
C PHE A 33 7.52 -19.96 14.89
N GLY A 34 7.99 -20.34 16.08
CA GLY A 34 9.31 -20.07 16.57
C GLY A 34 9.47 -18.67 17.17
N TRP A 35 10.73 -18.26 17.29
CA TRP A 35 11.15 -17.03 17.98
C TRP A 35 11.71 -16.01 17.00
N SER A 36 11.27 -14.76 17.11
CA SER A 36 11.83 -13.62 16.34
C SER A 36 13.02 -13.03 17.08
N GLY A 37 14.23 -13.20 16.55
CA GLY A 37 15.45 -12.59 17.09
C GLY A 37 15.44 -11.06 17.03
N VAL A 38 14.74 -10.48 16.06
CA VAL A 38 14.63 -9.01 15.88
C VAL A 38 13.68 -8.39 16.91
N SER A 39 12.55 -9.05 17.16
CA SER A 39 11.52 -8.54 18.08
C SER A 39 11.68 -9.06 19.51
N ALA A 40 12.63 -9.99 19.74
CA ALA A 40 12.86 -10.67 21.01
C ALA A 40 11.55 -11.24 21.61
N ALA A 41 10.68 -11.81 20.76
CA ALA A 41 9.36 -12.33 21.15
C ALA A 41 8.94 -13.51 20.26
N PRO A 42 7.97 -14.35 20.68
CA PRO A 42 7.39 -15.39 19.83
C PRO A 42 6.81 -14.80 18.57
N VAL A 43 7.02 -15.47 17.42
CA VAL A 43 6.46 -15.04 16.12
C VAL A 43 4.93 -14.98 16.16
N SER A 44 4.28 -15.90 16.89
CA SER A 44 2.83 -15.92 17.10
C SER A 44 2.26 -14.63 17.71
N GLU A 45 3.04 -13.92 18.53
CA GLU A 45 2.64 -12.63 19.12
C GLU A 45 2.94 -11.44 18.21
N VAL A 46 4.06 -11.51 17.49
CA VAL A 46 4.51 -10.41 16.61
C VAL A 46 3.76 -10.39 15.29
N PHE A 47 3.49 -11.57 14.73
CA PHE A 47 2.93 -11.72 13.38
C PHE A 47 1.56 -11.04 13.20
N PRO A 48 0.55 -11.21 14.08
CA PRO A 48 -0.76 -10.61 13.90
C PRO A 48 -0.69 -9.07 13.78
N ASN A 49 0.10 -8.42 14.64
CA ASN A 49 0.28 -6.98 14.64
C ASN A 49 0.98 -6.47 13.37
N LYS A 50 1.99 -7.21 12.90
CA LYS A 50 2.70 -6.87 11.66
C LYS A 50 1.83 -7.12 10.43
N LEU A 51 1.05 -8.20 10.44
CA LEU A 51 0.11 -8.51 9.38
C LEU A 51 -0.97 -7.43 9.28
N ALA A 52 -1.60 -7.05 10.39
CA ALA A 52 -2.60 -5.98 10.43
C ALA A 52 -2.03 -4.66 9.86
N ALA A 53 -0.82 -4.26 10.29
CA ALA A 53 -0.15 -3.07 9.77
C ALA A 53 0.07 -3.14 8.25
N THR A 54 0.51 -4.30 7.75
CA THR A 54 0.76 -4.52 6.32
C THR A 54 -0.54 -4.48 5.52
N MET A 55 -1.61 -5.10 6.03
CA MET A 55 -2.92 -5.08 5.38
C MET A 55 -3.51 -3.67 5.32
N GLU A 56 -3.43 -2.91 6.41
CA GLU A 56 -3.90 -1.52 6.48
C GLU A 56 -3.18 -0.64 5.45
N LEU A 57 -1.86 -0.75 5.39
CA LEU A 57 -1.05 -0.04 4.42
C LEU A 57 -1.33 -0.49 2.98
N ALA A 58 -1.44 -1.79 2.72
CA ALA A 58 -1.70 -2.33 1.39
C ALA A 58 -3.08 -1.90 0.85
N LEU A 59 -4.11 -1.94 1.70
CA LEU A 59 -5.45 -1.46 1.35
C LEU A 59 -5.46 0.04 1.06
N SER A 60 -4.80 0.83 1.92
CA SER A 60 -4.69 2.27 1.74
C SER A 60 -3.93 2.64 0.46
N ALA A 61 -2.81 1.96 0.19
CA ALA A 61 -2.04 2.13 -1.04
C ALA A 61 -2.84 1.71 -2.29
N GLY A 62 -3.62 0.62 -2.19
CA GLY A 62 -4.51 0.17 -3.26
C GLY A 62 -5.60 1.20 -3.57
N ILE A 63 -6.23 1.78 -2.56
CA ILE A 63 -7.23 2.85 -2.73
C ILE A 63 -6.60 4.07 -3.40
N VAL A 64 -5.43 4.51 -2.94
CA VAL A 64 -4.69 5.64 -3.53
C VAL A 64 -4.35 5.33 -5.00
N ALA A 65 -3.83 4.13 -5.28
CA ALA A 65 -3.44 3.73 -6.62
C ALA A 65 -4.63 3.67 -7.59
N LEU A 66 -5.76 3.12 -7.17
CA LEU A 66 -6.98 3.06 -7.98
C LEU A 66 -7.53 4.46 -8.24
N PHE A 67 -7.69 5.26 -7.17
CA PHE A 67 -8.27 6.60 -7.29
C PHE A 67 -7.41 7.51 -8.18
N LEU A 68 -6.12 7.61 -7.90
CA LEU A 68 -5.20 8.44 -8.69
C LEU A 68 -4.95 7.86 -10.08
N GLY A 69 -4.78 6.55 -10.20
CA GLY A 69 -4.50 5.89 -11.47
C GLY A 69 -5.65 6.03 -12.47
N ILE A 70 -6.88 5.73 -12.04
CA ILE A 70 -8.07 5.90 -12.87
C ILE A 70 -8.28 7.37 -13.22
N SER A 71 -8.18 8.28 -12.24
CA SER A 71 -8.39 9.71 -12.48
C SER A 71 -7.38 10.30 -13.45
N LEU A 72 -6.09 10.03 -13.25
CA LEU A 72 -5.02 10.52 -14.11
C LEU A 72 -5.11 9.90 -15.51
N GLY A 73 -5.36 8.58 -15.60
CA GLY A 73 -5.48 7.88 -16.86
C GLY A 73 -6.66 8.38 -17.71
N THR A 74 -7.83 8.52 -17.08
CA THR A 74 -9.03 9.06 -17.73
C THR A 74 -8.81 10.50 -18.19
N TYR A 75 -8.24 11.35 -17.33
CA TYR A 75 -8.00 12.74 -17.67
C TYR A 75 -6.98 12.91 -18.81
N ALA A 76 -5.96 12.06 -18.83
CA ALA A 76 -4.95 12.02 -19.89
C ALA A 76 -5.52 11.49 -21.22
N GLY A 77 -6.27 10.38 -21.18
CA GLY A 77 -6.89 9.79 -22.36
C GLY A 77 -7.91 10.71 -23.05
N ALA A 78 -8.71 11.43 -22.22
CA ALA A 78 -9.66 12.43 -22.74
C ALA A 78 -8.98 13.67 -23.37
N ARG A 79 -7.68 13.89 -23.10
CA ARG A 79 -6.92 15.04 -23.59
C ARG A 79 -5.63 14.63 -24.30
N LEU A 80 -5.76 13.70 -25.22
CA LEU A 80 -4.65 13.11 -25.97
C LEU A 80 -3.75 14.19 -26.58
N ASN A 81 -2.43 13.98 -26.45
CA ASN A 81 -1.38 14.90 -26.94
C ASN A 81 -1.41 16.32 -26.34
N ARG A 82 -2.13 16.54 -25.24
CA ARG A 82 -2.10 17.78 -24.47
C ARG A 82 -1.24 17.62 -23.21
N LEU A 83 -1.00 18.74 -22.50
CA LEU A 83 -0.18 18.77 -21.29
C LEU A 83 -0.54 17.68 -20.25
N PRO A 84 -1.83 17.40 -19.92
CA PRO A 84 -2.17 16.31 -18.99
C PRO A 84 -1.68 14.93 -19.46
N ASP A 85 -1.75 14.65 -20.75
CA ASP A 85 -1.25 13.40 -21.31
C ASP A 85 0.26 13.27 -21.15
N HIS A 86 1.01 14.32 -21.45
CA HIS A 86 2.47 14.33 -21.27
C HIS A 86 2.87 14.16 -19.80
N ILE A 87 2.21 14.85 -18.88
CA ILE A 87 2.45 14.72 -17.41
C ILE A 87 2.18 13.29 -16.96
N THR A 88 1.04 12.70 -17.36
CA THR A 88 0.70 11.32 -16.97
C THR A 88 1.71 10.32 -17.53
N ARG A 89 2.24 10.52 -18.73
CA ARG A 89 3.32 9.67 -19.30
C ARG A 89 4.59 9.78 -18.44
N ILE A 90 4.99 10.98 -18.05
CA ILE A 90 6.17 11.19 -17.20
C ILE A 90 5.96 10.47 -15.84
N ILE A 91 4.81 10.66 -15.19
CA ILE A 91 4.46 9.98 -13.94
C ILE A 91 4.50 8.46 -14.12
N SER A 92 3.93 7.95 -15.22
CA SER A 92 3.89 6.51 -15.49
C SER A 92 5.27 5.90 -15.72
N VAL A 93 6.16 6.60 -16.42
CA VAL A 93 7.53 6.15 -16.63
C VAL A 93 8.31 6.21 -15.31
N SER A 94 8.20 7.32 -14.57
CA SER A 94 8.86 7.49 -13.28
C SER A 94 8.42 6.42 -12.26
N GLY A 95 7.11 6.18 -12.16
CA GLY A 95 6.57 5.19 -11.21
C GLY A 95 6.96 3.74 -11.53
N ALA A 96 7.23 3.45 -12.81
CA ALA A 96 7.72 2.13 -13.22
C ALA A 96 9.25 1.96 -13.04
N SER A 97 9.99 3.07 -13.00
CA SER A 97 11.46 3.06 -13.01
C SER A 97 12.08 3.32 -11.64
N LEU A 98 11.40 4.06 -10.77
CA LEU A 98 11.93 4.43 -9.46
C LEU A 98 11.71 3.32 -8.43
N PRO A 99 12.76 2.92 -7.68
CA PRO A 99 12.59 2.01 -6.55
C PRO A 99 11.69 2.66 -5.47
N ASN A 100 10.68 1.93 -4.98
CA ASN A 100 9.73 2.44 -3.98
C ASN A 100 10.43 2.98 -2.72
N PHE A 101 11.48 2.30 -2.23
CA PHE A 101 12.20 2.76 -1.05
C PHE A 101 12.88 4.10 -1.26
N TRP A 102 13.47 4.34 -2.44
CA TRP A 102 14.11 5.59 -2.78
C TRP A 102 13.09 6.74 -2.86
N PHE A 103 11.97 6.49 -3.52
CA PHE A 103 10.85 7.45 -3.57
C PHE A 103 10.32 7.78 -2.17
N GLY A 104 10.15 6.75 -1.31
CA GLY A 104 9.74 6.96 0.09
C GLY A 104 10.73 7.81 0.89
N ILE A 105 12.03 7.60 0.72
CA ILE A 105 13.06 8.42 1.39
C ILE A 105 12.97 9.88 0.92
N LEU A 106 12.80 10.12 -0.38
CA LEU A 106 12.62 11.49 -0.89
C LEU A 106 11.40 12.18 -0.29
N LEU A 107 10.26 11.48 -0.22
CA LEU A 107 9.06 12.02 0.40
C LEU A 107 9.26 12.31 1.89
N LEU A 108 9.95 11.44 2.63
CA LEU A 108 10.30 11.69 4.03
C LEU A 108 11.20 12.92 4.19
N ILE A 109 12.23 13.07 3.36
CA ILE A 109 13.10 14.24 3.39
C ILE A 109 12.30 15.52 3.15
N VAL A 110 11.42 15.54 2.15
CA VAL A 110 10.64 16.72 1.81
C VAL A 110 9.58 17.02 2.86
N PHE A 111 8.69 16.05 3.15
CA PHE A 111 7.47 16.31 3.92
C PHE A 111 7.68 16.23 5.43
N TRP A 112 8.57 15.38 5.89
CA TRP A 112 8.87 15.26 7.31
C TRP A 112 10.04 16.15 7.72
N ALA A 113 11.21 15.99 7.09
CA ALA A 113 12.42 16.65 7.57
C ALA A 113 12.45 18.17 7.24
N ASN A 114 12.02 18.57 6.03
CA ASN A 114 12.09 19.97 5.62
C ASN A 114 10.81 20.75 5.93
N LEU A 115 9.64 20.16 5.67
CA LEU A 115 8.36 20.86 5.85
C LEU A 115 7.72 20.60 7.22
N GLY A 116 8.10 19.54 7.92
CA GLY A 116 7.55 19.20 9.24
C GLY A 116 6.05 18.86 9.25
N ILE A 117 5.47 18.53 8.08
CA ILE A 117 4.03 18.33 7.93
C ILE A 117 3.62 16.85 7.88
N ALA A 118 4.54 15.93 7.73
CA ALA A 118 4.23 14.49 7.71
C ALA A 118 4.74 13.84 9.00
N PRO A 119 3.91 13.05 9.68
CA PRO A 119 4.32 12.33 10.88
C PRO A 119 5.12 11.07 10.53
N ILE A 120 5.87 10.55 11.52
CA ILE A 120 6.54 9.26 11.46
C ILE A 120 5.79 8.25 12.35
N GLY A 121 5.79 6.98 11.95
CA GLY A 121 5.11 5.91 12.68
C GLY A 121 3.73 5.60 12.13
N ARG A 122 2.89 4.95 12.94
CA ARG A 122 1.52 4.55 12.56
C ARG A 122 0.45 5.44 13.22
N SER A 123 0.78 6.10 14.32
CA SER A 123 -0.11 6.94 15.11
C SER A 123 0.69 7.70 16.16
N ASP A 124 0.14 8.80 16.68
CA ASP A 124 0.65 9.46 17.88
C ASP A 124 0.58 8.52 19.09
N ALA A 125 1.64 8.45 19.88
CA ALA A 125 1.76 7.53 21.00
C ALA A 125 0.66 7.74 22.06
N MET A 126 0.25 9.00 22.30
CA MET A 126 -0.81 9.30 23.27
C MET A 126 -2.19 8.86 22.77
N LEU A 127 -2.46 9.09 21.48
CA LEU A 127 -3.72 8.67 20.84
C LEU A 127 -3.78 7.15 20.71
N PHE A 128 -2.67 6.50 20.36
CA PHE A 128 -2.57 5.06 20.32
C PHE A 128 -2.88 4.42 21.68
N GLY A 129 -2.29 4.91 22.76
CA GLY A 129 -2.53 4.39 24.13
C GLY A 129 -3.94 4.67 24.69
N SER A 130 -4.73 5.51 24.03
CA SER A 130 -6.07 5.90 24.48
C SER A 130 -7.20 4.96 24.06
N ILE A 131 -6.93 4.01 23.15
CA ILE A 131 -7.92 3.09 22.59
C ILE A 131 -7.44 1.63 22.65
N ALA A 132 -8.39 0.68 22.68
CA ALA A 132 -8.08 -0.73 22.52
C ALA A 132 -7.84 -1.06 21.04
N HIS A 133 -6.98 -2.06 20.78
CA HIS A 133 -6.59 -2.46 19.42
C HIS A 133 -6.99 -3.93 19.11
N PRO A 134 -8.29 -4.26 19.09
CA PRO A 134 -8.74 -5.63 18.91
C PRO A 134 -8.41 -6.21 17.55
N THR A 135 -8.35 -5.37 16.50
CA THR A 135 -8.05 -5.83 15.13
C THR A 135 -6.58 -5.57 14.72
N GLY A 136 -5.89 -4.65 15.41
CA GLY A 136 -4.56 -4.18 15.04
C GLY A 136 -4.54 -3.25 13.82
N LEU A 137 -5.71 -2.98 13.20
CA LEU A 137 -5.92 -1.97 12.16
C LEU A 137 -6.26 -0.65 12.86
N TYR A 138 -5.34 0.29 12.91
CA TYR A 138 -5.50 1.51 13.74
C TYR A 138 -6.67 2.39 13.31
N THR A 139 -6.93 2.48 12.02
CA THR A 139 -8.09 3.21 11.48
C THR A 139 -9.40 2.55 11.90
N VAL A 140 -9.49 1.23 11.83
CA VAL A 140 -10.70 0.47 12.20
C VAL A 140 -10.90 0.51 13.71
N ASP A 141 -9.85 0.28 14.49
CA ASP A 141 -9.91 0.28 15.95
C ASP A 141 -10.31 1.66 16.51
N ALA A 142 -9.82 2.74 15.91
CA ALA A 142 -10.23 4.10 16.25
C ALA A 142 -11.71 4.37 15.97
N LEU A 143 -12.23 3.86 14.85
CA LEU A 143 -13.67 3.95 14.52
C LEU A 143 -14.52 3.12 15.49
N LEU A 144 -14.10 1.90 15.82
CA LEU A 144 -14.79 1.04 16.79
C LEU A 144 -14.83 1.66 18.18
N ALA A 145 -13.77 2.37 18.57
CA ALA A 145 -13.69 3.12 19.82
C ALA A 145 -14.48 4.45 19.81
N GLY A 146 -15.04 4.86 18.65
CA GLY A 146 -15.70 6.16 18.49
C GLY A 146 -14.75 7.36 18.61
N ASN A 147 -13.43 7.15 18.51
CA ASN A 147 -12.43 8.19 18.66
C ASN A 147 -12.02 8.77 17.30
N LEU A 148 -12.76 9.77 16.82
CA LEU A 148 -12.48 10.44 15.55
C LEU A 148 -11.10 11.12 15.50
N LYS A 149 -10.57 11.55 16.63
CA LYS A 149 -9.24 12.14 16.70
C LYS A 149 -8.16 11.10 16.36
N ALA A 150 -8.23 9.92 16.99
CA ALA A 150 -7.32 8.81 16.70
C ALA A 150 -7.50 8.29 15.26
N PHE A 151 -8.73 8.29 14.73
CA PHE A 151 -8.99 7.90 13.34
C PHE A 151 -8.28 8.83 12.34
N TRP A 152 -8.44 10.14 12.48
CA TRP A 152 -7.78 11.09 11.58
C TRP A 152 -6.27 11.11 11.75
N ASP A 153 -5.77 10.89 12.96
CA ASP A 153 -4.34 10.73 13.20
C ASP A 153 -3.78 9.50 12.47
N ALA A 154 -4.44 8.34 12.59
CA ALA A 154 -4.04 7.13 11.86
C ALA A 154 -4.06 7.33 10.34
N ILE A 155 -5.11 7.97 9.79
CA ILE A 155 -5.17 8.32 8.36
C ILE A 155 -3.99 9.22 7.98
N TRP A 156 -3.67 10.23 8.78
CA TRP A 156 -2.58 11.16 8.50
C TRP A 156 -1.22 10.47 8.42
N HIS A 157 -0.97 9.52 9.33
CA HIS A 157 0.23 8.69 9.33
C HIS A 157 0.29 7.72 8.13
N LEU A 158 -0.85 7.30 7.58
CA LEU A 158 -0.93 6.41 6.43
C LEU A 158 -0.72 7.11 5.08
N ILE A 159 -0.97 8.41 4.95
CA ILE A 159 -0.95 9.13 3.66
C ILE A 159 0.39 8.95 2.95
N LEU A 160 1.49 9.28 3.60
CA LEU A 160 2.81 9.26 2.97
C LEU A 160 3.27 7.84 2.60
N PRO A 161 3.17 6.84 3.50
CA PRO A 161 3.46 5.45 3.15
C PRO A 161 2.53 4.88 2.06
N ALA A 162 1.24 5.23 2.07
CA ALA A 162 0.28 4.76 1.06
C ALA A 162 0.58 5.35 -0.33
N ILE A 163 0.94 6.63 -0.41
CA ILE A 163 1.40 7.26 -1.66
C ILE A 163 2.69 6.59 -2.14
N THR A 164 3.64 6.36 -1.24
CA THR A 164 4.92 5.71 -1.57
C THR A 164 4.70 4.32 -2.18
N LEU A 165 3.94 3.48 -1.49
CA LEU A 165 3.69 2.11 -1.93
C LEU A 165 2.78 2.07 -3.16
N GLY A 166 1.78 2.95 -3.22
CA GLY A 166 0.81 3.03 -4.31
C GLY A 166 1.35 3.67 -5.59
N PHE A 167 2.49 4.37 -5.55
CA PHE A 167 3.01 5.14 -6.69
C PHE A 167 3.25 4.29 -7.94
N GLY A 168 3.94 3.16 -7.80
CA GLY A 168 4.19 2.24 -8.90
C GLY A 168 2.90 1.66 -9.49
N ALA A 169 1.96 1.24 -8.64
CA ALA A 169 0.65 0.74 -9.07
C ALA A 169 -0.18 1.85 -9.75
N THR A 170 -0.17 3.07 -9.21
CA THR A 170 -0.81 4.25 -9.85
C THR A 170 -0.30 4.45 -11.27
N ALA A 171 0.99 4.35 -11.49
CA ALA A 171 1.62 4.52 -12.79
C ALA A 171 1.14 3.47 -13.81
N ILE A 172 1.02 2.21 -13.38
CA ILE A 172 0.53 1.11 -14.22
C ILE A 172 -0.94 1.33 -14.56
N ILE A 173 -1.78 1.60 -13.56
CA ILE A 173 -3.23 1.80 -13.72
C ILE A 173 -3.51 3.01 -14.61
N ALA A 174 -2.81 4.13 -14.39
CA ALA A 174 -2.98 5.34 -15.20
C ALA A 174 -2.65 5.09 -16.68
N ARG A 175 -1.59 4.35 -16.96
CA ARG A 175 -1.21 3.98 -18.32
C ARG A 175 -2.25 3.06 -18.98
N MET A 176 -2.71 2.04 -18.27
CA MET A 176 -3.73 1.11 -18.78
C MET A 176 -5.04 1.83 -19.04
N MET A 177 -5.50 2.64 -18.08
CA MET A 177 -6.74 3.41 -18.20
C MET A 177 -6.69 4.40 -19.38
N ARG A 178 -5.55 5.10 -19.51
CA ARG A 178 -5.33 6.00 -20.64
C ARG A 178 -5.41 5.26 -21.99
N SER A 179 -4.73 4.12 -22.11
CA SER A 179 -4.71 3.34 -23.36
C SER A 179 -6.10 2.82 -23.71
N ALA A 180 -6.80 2.25 -22.73
CA ALA A 180 -8.16 1.75 -22.91
C ALA A 180 -9.13 2.86 -23.35
N LEU A 181 -9.06 4.03 -22.71
CA LEU A 181 -9.92 5.16 -23.06
C LEU A 181 -9.63 5.70 -24.47
N VAL A 182 -8.35 5.77 -24.88
CA VAL A 182 -7.97 6.22 -26.22
C VAL A 182 -8.47 5.24 -27.28
N GLU A 183 -8.35 3.94 -27.03
CA GLU A 183 -8.86 2.89 -27.92
C GLU A 183 -10.39 2.97 -28.03
N GLU A 184 -11.09 3.14 -26.93
CA GLU A 184 -12.55 3.24 -26.87
C GLU A 184 -13.07 4.47 -27.63
N LEU A 185 -12.40 5.61 -27.49
CA LEU A 185 -12.77 6.85 -28.16
C LEU A 185 -12.60 6.82 -29.70
N GLN A 186 -11.91 5.80 -30.23
CA GLN A 186 -11.71 5.58 -31.66
C GLN A 186 -12.74 4.61 -32.29
N GLN A 187 -13.68 4.10 -31.51
CA GLN A 187 -14.69 3.16 -31.98
C GLN A 187 -15.80 3.86 -32.78
N ASP A 188 -16.31 3.20 -33.80
CA ASP A 188 -17.34 3.74 -34.73
C ASP A 188 -18.61 4.21 -34.02
N TYR A 189 -19.02 3.54 -32.93
CA TYR A 189 -20.21 3.94 -32.18
C TYR A 189 -20.00 5.26 -31.42
N VAL A 190 -18.76 5.60 -31.05
CA VAL A 190 -18.41 6.88 -30.43
C VAL A 190 -18.54 8.00 -31.45
N ASP A 191 -18.08 7.76 -32.69
CA ASP A 191 -18.26 8.70 -33.80
C ASP A 191 -19.73 8.86 -34.19
N ALA A 192 -20.51 7.77 -34.17
CA ALA A 192 -21.96 7.85 -34.35
C ALA A 192 -22.65 8.67 -33.25
N ALA A 193 -22.21 8.58 -32.02
CA ALA A 193 -22.72 9.39 -30.90
C ALA A 193 -22.39 10.87 -31.06
N ARG A 194 -21.18 11.20 -31.52
CA ARG A 194 -20.76 12.57 -31.88
C ARG A 194 -21.57 13.12 -33.05
N ALA A 195 -21.80 12.32 -34.11
CA ALA A 195 -22.60 12.69 -35.25
C ALA A 195 -24.06 13.00 -34.90
N LYS A 196 -24.61 12.38 -33.83
CA LYS A 196 -25.92 12.70 -33.24
C LYS A 196 -25.95 13.99 -32.43
N GLY A 197 -24.84 14.72 -32.34
CA GLY A 197 -24.76 16.00 -31.61
C GLY A 197 -24.61 15.88 -30.12
N LEU A 198 -24.25 14.71 -29.58
CA LEU A 198 -24.03 14.54 -28.14
C LEU A 198 -22.81 15.34 -27.69
N ALA A 199 -22.96 16.04 -26.56
CA ALA A 199 -21.84 16.78 -25.97
C ALA A 199 -20.70 15.82 -25.56
N GLU A 200 -19.44 16.21 -25.77
CA GLU A 200 -18.26 15.38 -25.50
C GLU A 200 -18.23 14.81 -24.06
N ARG A 201 -18.74 15.56 -23.09
CA ARG A 201 -18.89 15.10 -21.71
C ARG A 201 -19.83 13.89 -21.57
N ILE A 202 -20.86 13.81 -22.40
CA ILE A 202 -21.81 12.70 -22.42
C ILE A 202 -21.19 11.50 -23.12
N VAL A 203 -20.49 11.76 -24.23
CA VAL A 203 -19.72 10.73 -24.96
C VAL A 203 -18.73 10.06 -24.02
N LEU A 204 -17.86 10.82 -23.33
CA LEU A 204 -16.89 10.31 -22.37
C LEU A 204 -17.48 9.53 -21.18
N LYS A 205 -18.70 9.88 -20.72
CA LYS A 205 -19.27 9.25 -19.54
C LYS A 205 -20.14 8.03 -19.82
N ARG A 206 -20.71 7.94 -21.01
CA ARG A 206 -21.71 6.92 -21.35
C ARG A 206 -21.32 6.04 -22.52
N HIS A 207 -20.36 6.45 -23.32
CA HIS A 207 -19.97 5.77 -24.55
C HIS A 207 -18.46 5.44 -24.63
N ALA A 208 -17.67 5.89 -23.68
CA ALA A 208 -16.26 5.54 -23.52
C ALA A 208 -15.91 5.29 -22.00
#